data_97043786f3de129cea76fd5191911a2f
#
_entry.id   97043786f3de129cea76fd5191911a2f
#
_cell.length_a   1.000
_cell.length_b   1.000
_cell.length_c   1.000
_cell.angle_alpha   90.00
_cell.angle_beta   90.00
_cell.angle_gamma   90.00
#
_symmetry.space_group_name_H-M   'P 1'
#
loop_
_entity.id
_entity.type
_entity.pdbx_description
1 polymer ?
#
loop_
_entity_poly.entity_id
_entity_poly.type
_entity_poly.pdbx_seq_one_letter_code
_entity_poly.pdbx_strand_id
1 'polypeptide(L)'
;MDSKLFTIEDFLSYQEKLQNSINTNNGEFFFNETMVHTDMVLNGILQVAMLRNEEVKMFCGEFTGFRNEAKNIIEDFKRKAKPDETDVEKIDKWNGFLPYETLLETTKSFFDKGGKLTVILEKDLSELSKDTPIWNIIKEPLYSGQLSFYKLTVPVSLNHFTIAGTSFRRENSANARTAICSFNSKETTDILDDSFHYLQKLSVPVNVA
;
A
#
# COMPACT_ATOMS: atom_id res chain seq x y z
N MET A 1 -1.54 22.42 13.66
CA MET A 1 -2.13 22.23 12.30
C MET A 1 -3.35 21.37 12.47
N ASP A 2 -4.53 21.93 12.23
CA ASP A 2 -5.75 21.15 12.23
C ASP A 2 -5.66 20.12 11.11
N SER A 3 -5.67 18.84 11.47
CA SER A 3 -5.67 17.76 10.48
C SER A 3 -6.96 17.89 9.67
N LYS A 4 -6.84 17.99 8.34
CA LYS A 4 -7.99 17.96 7.43
C LYS A 4 -8.89 16.79 7.80
N LEU A 5 -10.14 17.08 8.06
CA LEU A 5 -11.14 16.06 8.35
C LEU A 5 -11.70 15.54 7.02
N PHE A 6 -11.52 14.25 6.75
CA PHE A 6 -12.10 13.59 5.58
C PHE A 6 -13.49 13.07 5.89
N THR A 7 -14.41 13.23 4.96
CA THR A 7 -15.75 12.61 4.99
C THR A 7 -15.73 11.24 4.32
N ILE A 8 -16.80 10.47 4.51
CA ILE A 8 -16.93 9.19 3.78
C ILE A 8 -17.03 9.43 2.26
N GLU A 9 -17.68 10.50 1.86
CA GLU A 9 -17.81 10.90 0.45
C GLU A 9 -16.44 11.24 -0.17
N ASP A 10 -15.53 11.86 0.58
CA ASP A 10 -14.16 12.13 0.12
C ASP A 10 -13.42 10.82 -0.18
N PHE A 11 -13.51 9.83 0.71
CA PHE A 11 -12.86 8.52 0.52
C PHE A 11 -13.50 7.73 -0.63
N LEU A 12 -14.83 7.70 -0.73
CA LEU A 12 -15.51 7.02 -1.82
C LEU A 12 -15.20 7.66 -3.18
N SER A 13 -15.20 9.00 -3.25
CA SER A 13 -14.81 9.74 -4.45
C SER A 13 -13.34 9.46 -4.84
N TYR A 14 -12.45 9.40 -3.85
CA TYR A 14 -11.06 9.05 -4.09
C TYR A 14 -10.93 7.62 -4.64
N GLN A 15 -11.63 6.66 -4.05
CA GLN A 15 -11.65 5.26 -4.50
C GLN A 15 -12.17 5.13 -5.95
N GLU A 16 -13.24 5.83 -6.29
CA GLU A 16 -13.81 5.85 -7.64
C GLU A 16 -12.80 6.39 -8.66
N LYS A 17 -12.11 7.50 -8.34
CA LYS A 17 -11.07 8.07 -9.20
C LYS A 17 -9.90 7.11 -9.41
N LEU A 18 -9.43 6.45 -8.36
CA LEU A 18 -8.39 5.43 -8.47
C LEU A 18 -8.83 4.31 -9.41
N GLN A 19 -10.03 3.77 -9.20
CA GLN A 19 -10.55 2.68 -10.02
C GLN A 19 -10.72 3.10 -11.49
N ASN A 20 -11.19 4.32 -11.73
CA ASN A 20 -11.28 4.86 -13.09
C ASN A 20 -9.90 4.98 -13.74
N SER A 21 -8.89 5.46 -13.01
CA SER A 21 -7.51 5.58 -13.53
C SER A 21 -6.92 4.21 -13.85
N ILE A 22 -7.17 3.19 -13.03
CA ILE A 22 -6.77 1.79 -13.30
C ILE A 22 -7.42 1.28 -14.58
N ASN A 23 -8.73 1.47 -14.72
CA ASN A 23 -9.51 0.96 -15.85
C ASN A 23 -9.17 1.66 -17.17
N THR A 24 -8.92 2.97 -17.14
CA THR A 24 -8.63 3.78 -18.32
C THR A 24 -7.13 3.91 -18.62
N ASN A 25 -6.27 3.51 -17.68
CA ASN A 25 -4.81 3.64 -17.80
C ASN A 25 -4.35 5.08 -18.14
N ASN A 26 -5.00 6.09 -17.54
CA ASN A 26 -4.85 7.49 -17.96
C ASN A 26 -3.63 8.23 -17.39
N GLY A 27 -2.85 7.62 -16.51
CA GLY A 27 -1.64 8.23 -15.92
C GLY A 27 -1.90 9.41 -14.98
N GLU A 28 -3.11 9.57 -14.47
CA GLU A 28 -3.45 10.60 -13.49
C GLU A 28 -2.62 10.44 -12.21
N PHE A 29 -2.27 11.58 -11.59
CA PHE A 29 -1.54 11.60 -10.33
C PHE A 29 -2.48 11.84 -9.17
N PHE A 30 -2.32 11.05 -8.11
CA PHE A 30 -3.11 11.12 -6.87
C PHE A 30 -2.21 11.43 -5.68
N PHE A 31 -2.77 12.12 -4.70
CA PHE A 31 -2.09 12.45 -3.45
C PHE A 31 -2.69 11.65 -2.30
N ASN A 32 -1.84 10.94 -1.57
CA ASN A 32 -2.21 10.22 -0.36
C ASN A 32 -1.94 11.12 0.84
N GLU A 33 -2.94 11.35 1.67
CA GLU A 33 -2.83 12.21 2.85
C GLU A 33 -3.02 11.41 4.16
N THR A 34 -3.45 10.15 4.06
CA THR A 34 -3.72 9.28 5.22
C THR A 34 -3.33 7.82 4.92
N MET A 35 -3.26 6.99 5.96
CA MET A 35 -3.06 5.53 5.80
C MET A 35 -4.24 4.87 5.07
N VAL A 36 -5.45 5.41 5.18
CA VAL A 36 -6.63 4.96 4.42
C VAL A 36 -6.38 5.07 2.92
N HIS A 37 -5.87 6.23 2.45
CA HIS A 37 -5.45 6.40 1.05
C HIS A 37 -4.32 5.43 0.66
N THR A 38 -3.39 5.15 1.59
CA THR A 38 -2.30 4.19 1.34
C THR A 38 -2.85 2.79 1.06
N ASP A 39 -3.78 2.30 1.87
CA ASP A 39 -4.39 0.99 1.68
C ASP A 39 -5.13 0.90 0.34
N MET A 40 -5.88 1.94 -0.03
CA MET A 40 -6.56 2.00 -1.33
C MET A 40 -5.57 1.97 -2.50
N VAL A 41 -4.46 2.72 -2.42
CA VAL A 41 -3.45 2.77 -3.49
C VAL A 41 -2.67 1.47 -3.59
N LEU A 42 -2.27 0.87 -2.47
CA LEU A 42 -1.61 -0.45 -2.47
C LEU A 42 -2.54 -1.51 -3.07
N ASN A 43 -3.83 -1.48 -2.71
CA ASN A 43 -4.84 -2.33 -3.34
C ASN A 43 -4.88 -2.14 -4.86
N GLY A 44 -4.88 -0.88 -5.35
CA GLY A 44 -4.84 -0.57 -6.78
C GLY A 44 -3.57 -1.08 -7.48
N ILE A 45 -2.39 -0.90 -6.86
CA ILE A 45 -1.12 -1.40 -7.40
C ILE A 45 -1.14 -2.93 -7.53
N LEU A 46 -1.64 -3.65 -6.53
CA LEU A 46 -1.77 -5.11 -6.58
C LEU A 46 -2.76 -5.56 -7.67
N GLN A 47 -3.88 -4.86 -7.83
CA GLN A 47 -4.84 -5.13 -8.92
C GLN A 47 -4.18 -4.97 -10.29
N VAL A 48 -3.46 -3.86 -10.52
CA VAL A 48 -2.74 -3.63 -11.78
C VAL A 48 -1.67 -4.69 -12.01
N ALA A 49 -0.90 -5.04 -10.97
CA ALA A 49 0.11 -6.09 -11.05
C ALA A 49 -0.50 -7.45 -11.45
N MET A 50 -1.65 -7.82 -10.88
CA MET A 50 -2.38 -9.02 -11.28
C MET A 50 -2.86 -8.98 -12.73
N LEU A 51 -3.43 -7.83 -13.17
CA LEU A 51 -3.95 -7.67 -14.53
C LEU A 51 -2.85 -7.76 -15.60
N ARG A 52 -1.64 -7.30 -15.27
CA ARG A 52 -0.51 -7.21 -16.21
C ARG A 52 0.53 -8.30 -15.99
N ASN A 53 0.35 -9.17 -14.99
CA ASN A 53 1.31 -10.20 -14.58
C ASN A 53 2.70 -9.60 -14.26
N GLU A 54 2.71 -8.54 -13.45
CA GLU A 54 3.91 -7.79 -13.08
C GLU A 54 4.32 -8.10 -11.63
N GLU A 55 5.61 -8.05 -11.36
CA GLU A 55 6.16 -8.12 -10.01
C GLU A 55 5.92 -6.80 -9.28
N VAL A 56 5.61 -6.88 -7.98
CA VAL A 56 5.56 -5.72 -7.11
C VAL A 56 6.89 -5.60 -6.37
N LYS A 57 7.50 -4.42 -6.42
CA LYS A 57 8.74 -4.08 -5.72
C LYS A 57 8.46 -2.99 -4.71
N MET A 58 8.89 -3.17 -3.47
CA MET A 58 8.63 -2.24 -2.37
C MET A 58 9.92 -1.92 -1.63
N PHE A 59 10.20 -0.64 -1.43
CA PHE A 59 11.21 -0.14 -0.50
C PHE A 59 10.49 0.61 0.63
N CYS A 60 10.71 0.19 1.88
CA CYS A 60 10.05 0.78 3.04
C CYS A 60 10.94 0.72 4.30
N GLY A 61 10.66 1.58 5.26
CA GLY A 61 11.35 1.59 6.55
C GLY A 61 11.06 0.32 7.35
N GLU A 62 9.78 0.04 7.52
CA GLU A 62 9.22 -1.15 8.16
C GLU A 62 8.10 -1.69 7.27
N PHE A 63 7.83 -2.98 7.33
CA PHE A 63 6.69 -3.57 6.59
C PHE A 63 5.37 -3.24 7.30
N THR A 64 5.01 -1.94 7.30
CA THR A 64 3.88 -1.40 8.05
C THR A 64 2.63 -1.17 7.23
N GLY A 65 2.72 -1.10 5.90
CA GLY A 65 1.59 -0.86 5.00
C GLY A 65 0.46 -1.90 5.08
N PHE A 66 0.68 -2.98 5.84
CA PHE A 66 -0.30 -4.02 6.11
C PHE A 66 -0.68 -4.07 7.61
N ARG A 67 -0.40 -3.01 8.37
CA ARG A 67 -0.94 -2.84 9.72
C ARG A 67 -2.31 -2.19 9.62
N ASN A 68 -3.26 -2.66 10.42
CA ASN A 68 -4.63 -2.11 10.45
C ASN A 68 -4.70 -0.72 11.09
N GLU A 69 -3.83 0.20 10.67
CA GLU A 69 -3.83 1.59 11.13
C GLU A 69 -5.00 2.38 10.53
N ALA A 70 -5.41 2.04 9.31
CA ALA A 70 -6.54 2.66 8.64
C ALA A 70 -7.84 2.50 9.44
N LYS A 71 -8.05 1.39 10.12
CA LYS A 71 -9.24 1.17 10.97
C LYS A 71 -9.37 2.22 12.05
N ASN A 72 -8.29 2.50 12.79
CA ASN A 72 -8.32 3.50 13.85
C ASN A 72 -8.60 4.90 13.29
N ILE A 73 -8.07 5.21 12.11
CA ILE A 73 -8.30 6.48 11.42
C ILE A 73 -9.76 6.58 10.98
N ILE A 74 -10.33 5.54 10.40
CA ILE A 74 -11.74 5.48 9.98
C ILE A 74 -12.66 5.66 11.19
N GLU A 75 -12.42 4.94 12.28
CA GLU A 75 -13.22 5.08 13.51
C GLU A 75 -13.13 6.50 14.11
N ASP A 76 -11.94 7.13 14.05
CA ASP A 76 -11.78 8.52 14.50
C ASP A 76 -12.56 9.51 13.60
N PHE A 77 -12.50 9.35 12.28
CA PHE A 77 -13.28 10.16 11.35
C PHE A 77 -14.78 9.95 11.51
N LYS A 78 -15.22 8.69 11.64
CA LYS A 78 -16.61 8.34 11.91
C LYS A 78 -17.13 9.02 13.19
N ARG A 79 -16.35 8.95 14.27
CA ARG A 79 -16.67 9.63 15.54
C ARG A 79 -16.73 11.15 15.41
N LYS A 80 -15.79 11.76 14.66
CA LYS A 80 -15.72 13.22 14.46
C LYS A 80 -16.82 13.73 13.52
N ALA A 81 -17.18 12.94 12.52
CA ALA A 81 -18.26 13.29 11.61
C ALA A 81 -19.63 13.36 12.30
N LYS A 82 -19.76 12.77 13.51
CA LYS A 82 -21.00 12.72 14.29
C LYS A 82 -22.21 12.53 13.35
N PRO A 83 -22.29 11.42 12.60
CA PRO A 83 -23.47 11.16 11.79
C PRO A 83 -24.65 11.22 12.75
N ASP A 84 -25.68 12.00 12.41
CA ASP A 84 -26.94 11.95 13.12
C ASP A 84 -27.38 10.49 13.14
N GLU A 85 -27.78 9.96 14.31
CA GLU A 85 -28.20 8.55 14.44
C GLU A 85 -29.36 8.21 13.48
N THR A 86 -30.02 9.21 12.92
CA THR A 86 -31.06 9.09 11.90
C THR A 86 -30.53 9.00 10.47
N ASP A 87 -29.24 9.28 10.21
CA ASP A 87 -28.62 9.19 8.88
C ASP A 87 -28.10 7.74 8.62
N VAL A 88 -29.03 6.82 8.47
CA VAL A 88 -28.78 5.39 8.26
C VAL A 88 -27.89 5.18 7.02
N GLU A 89 -28.14 5.91 5.92
CA GLU A 89 -27.37 5.79 4.69
C GLU A 89 -25.88 6.10 4.90
N LYS A 90 -25.58 7.15 5.65
CA LYS A 90 -24.22 7.55 5.94
C LYS A 90 -23.52 6.56 6.88
N ILE A 91 -24.25 6.04 7.86
CA ILE A 91 -23.76 5.00 8.76
C ILE A 91 -23.43 3.72 7.97
N ASP A 92 -24.31 3.31 7.05
CA ASP A 92 -24.10 2.13 6.21
C ASP A 92 -22.90 2.29 5.26
N LYS A 93 -22.71 3.49 4.66
CA LYS A 93 -21.52 3.80 3.89
C LYS A 93 -20.23 3.62 4.70
N TRP A 94 -20.19 4.14 5.94
CA TRP A 94 -19.03 3.96 6.82
C TRP A 94 -18.79 2.49 7.21
N ASN A 95 -19.86 1.74 7.47
CA ASN A 95 -19.76 0.33 7.86
C ASN A 95 -19.32 -0.56 6.68
N GLY A 96 -19.70 -0.21 5.45
CA GLY A 96 -19.29 -0.89 4.23
C GLY A 96 -17.91 -0.48 3.69
N PHE A 97 -17.29 0.55 4.26
CA PHE A 97 -16.00 1.06 3.82
C PHE A 97 -14.85 0.37 4.56
N LEU A 98 -14.28 -0.67 3.95
CA LEU A 98 -13.31 -1.60 4.53
C LEU A 98 -12.01 -1.68 3.69
N PRO A 99 -11.24 -0.56 3.56
CA PRO A 99 -10.07 -0.51 2.68
C PRO A 99 -8.96 -1.49 3.08
N TYR A 100 -8.74 -1.72 4.37
CA TYR A 100 -7.74 -2.66 4.86
C TYR A 100 -8.13 -4.12 4.56
N GLU A 101 -9.37 -4.50 4.83
CA GLU A 101 -9.90 -5.82 4.54
C GLU A 101 -9.83 -6.11 3.02
N THR A 102 -10.20 -5.12 2.21
CA THR A 102 -10.07 -5.19 0.74
C THR A 102 -8.61 -5.37 0.31
N LEU A 103 -7.67 -4.66 0.94
CA LEU A 103 -6.23 -4.84 0.69
C LEU A 103 -5.77 -6.26 1.03
N LEU A 104 -6.21 -6.83 2.16
CA LEU A 104 -5.87 -8.20 2.55
C LEU A 104 -6.40 -9.22 1.54
N GLU A 105 -7.65 -9.10 1.11
CA GLU A 105 -8.27 -9.98 0.11
C GLU A 105 -7.55 -9.89 -1.23
N THR A 106 -7.20 -8.68 -1.66
CA THR A 106 -6.45 -8.46 -2.90
C THR A 106 -5.04 -9.03 -2.80
N THR A 107 -4.37 -8.88 -1.66
CA THR A 107 -3.04 -9.44 -1.41
C THR A 107 -3.08 -10.97 -1.48
N LYS A 108 -4.07 -11.59 -0.87
CA LYS A 108 -4.28 -13.03 -0.99
C LYS A 108 -4.49 -13.45 -2.44
N SER A 109 -5.39 -12.77 -3.16
CA SER A 109 -5.67 -13.05 -4.57
C SER A 109 -4.44 -12.86 -5.46
N PHE A 110 -3.59 -11.88 -5.16
CA PHE A 110 -2.34 -11.63 -5.87
C PHE A 110 -1.39 -12.83 -5.77
N PHE A 111 -1.18 -13.37 -4.57
CA PHE A 111 -0.33 -14.55 -4.38
C PHE A 111 -0.96 -15.83 -4.92
N ASP A 112 -2.26 -16.03 -4.75
CA ASP A 112 -3.01 -17.18 -5.30
C ASP A 112 -2.89 -17.26 -6.84
N LYS A 113 -2.71 -16.11 -7.51
CA LYS A 113 -2.47 -16.01 -8.97
C LYS A 113 -0.99 -16.09 -9.37
N GLY A 114 -0.10 -16.40 -8.45
CA GLY A 114 1.34 -16.52 -8.71
C GLY A 114 2.10 -15.20 -8.68
N GLY A 115 1.50 -14.13 -8.16
CA GLY A 115 2.12 -12.82 -8.02
C GLY A 115 3.42 -12.89 -7.20
N LYS A 116 4.37 -11.99 -7.51
CA LYS A 116 5.66 -11.87 -6.80
C LYS A 116 5.79 -10.51 -6.16
N LEU A 117 6.24 -10.49 -4.91
CA LEU A 117 6.52 -9.28 -4.14
C LEU A 117 7.93 -9.33 -3.58
N THR A 118 8.75 -8.36 -3.93
CA THR A 118 10.09 -8.18 -3.36
C THR A 118 10.13 -6.92 -2.51
N VAL A 119 10.51 -7.06 -1.24
CA VAL A 119 10.52 -5.98 -0.25
C VAL A 119 11.94 -5.73 0.25
N ILE A 120 12.40 -4.49 0.17
CA ILE A 120 13.64 -4.03 0.81
C ILE A 120 13.28 -3.19 2.01
N LEU A 121 13.87 -3.52 3.17
CA LEU A 121 13.61 -2.89 4.48
C LEU A 121 14.81 -2.07 4.93
N GLU A 122 14.57 -0.90 5.53
CA GLU A 122 15.60 -0.16 6.28
C GLU A 122 15.80 -0.71 7.68
N LYS A 123 14.73 -1.23 8.30
CA LYS A 123 14.73 -1.79 9.66
C LYS A 123 14.51 -3.29 9.66
N ASP A 124 14.74 -3.92 10.80
CA ASP A 124 14.53 -5.36 10.93
C ASP A 124 13.05 -5.74 10.84
N LEU A 125 12.79 -6.93 10.32
CA LEU A 125 11.44 -7.49 10.20
C LEU A 125 10.84 -7.94 11.56
N SER A 126 11.46 -7.54 12.68
CA SER A 126 11.19 -8.03 14.05
C SER A 126 9.75 -7.88 14.54
N GLU A 127 8.90 -7.16 13.81
CA GLU A 127 7.55 -6.82 14.24
C GLU A 127 6.41 -7.45 13.41
N LEU A 128 6.69 -8.37 12.49
CA LEU A 128 5.65 -9.20 11.91
C LEU A 128 5.19 -10.23 12.95
N SER A 129 4.22 -9.81 13.77
CA SER A 129 3.58 -10.73 14.71
C SER A 129 2.93 -11.88 13.93
N LYS A 130 3.28 -13.12 14.31
CA LYS A 130 2.69 -14.33 13.72
C LYS A 130 1.17 -14.45 13.96
N ASP A 131 0.61 -13.56 14.76
CA ASP A 131 -0.83 -13.51 15.09
C ASP A 131 -1.60 -12.47 14.26
N THR A 132 -0.96 -11.83 13.28
CA THR A 132 -1.63 -10.82 12.44
C THR A 132 -2.36 -11.44 11.25
N PRO A 133 -3.47 -10.83 10.76
CA PRO A 133 -4.17 -11.31 9.57
C PRO A 133 -3.26 -11.41 8.36
N ILE A 134 -2.34 -10.47 8.17
CA ILE A 134 -1.40 -10.47 7.05
C ILE A 134 -0.45 -11.68 7.11
N TRP A 135 -0.01 -12.10 8.30
CA TRP A 135 0.86 -13.28 8.43
C TRP A 135 0.23 -14.53 7.82
N ASN A 136 -1.07 -14.74 8.04
CA ASN A 136 -1.79 -15.89 7.49
C ASN A 136 -1.83 -15.89 5.96
N ILE A 137 -1.67 -14.72 5.33
CA ILE A 137 -1.64 -14.55 3.88
C ILE A 137 -0.23 -14.74 3.33
N ILE A 138 0.79 -14.21 4.01
CA ILE A 138 2.16 -14.12 3.45
C ILE A 138 3.05 -15.29 3.79
N LYS A 139 2.72 -16.12 4.79
CA LYS A 139 3.58 -17.24 5.22
C LYS A 139 3.89 -18.24 4.10
N GLU A 140 2.88 -18.68 3.33
CA GLU A 140 3.09 -19.60 2.20
C GLU A 140 3.86 -18.95 1.04
N PRO A 141 3.51 -17.72 0.59
CA PRO A 141 4.32 -16.94 -0.35
C PRO A 141 5.80 -16.79 0.03
N LEU A 142 6.11 -16.63 1.32
CA LEU A 142 7.50 -16.62 1.81
C LEU A 142 8.21 -17.95 1.55
N TYR A 143 7.59 -19.07 1.90
CA TYR A 143 8.18 -20.40 1.71
C TYR A 143 8.26 -20.80 0.23
N SER A 144 7.34 -20.37 -0.61
CA SER A 144 7.34 -20.65 -2.06
C SER A 144 8.25 -19.71 -2.86
N GLY A 145 8.82 -18.67 -2.25
CA GLY A 145 9.65 -17.67 -2.91
C GLY A 145 8.88 -16.63 -3.74
N GLN A 146 7.54 -16.55 -3.58
CA GLN A 146 6.73 -15.49 -4.16
C GLN A 146 6.89 -14.16 -3.42
N LEU A 147 7.21 -14.22 -2.12
CA LEU A 147 7.55 -13.07 -1.29
C LEU A 147 9.01 -13.19 -0.83
N SER A 148 9.77 -12.13 -1.01
CA SER A 148 11.17 -12.06 -0.59
C SER A 148 11.42 -10.79 0.20
N PHE A 149 12.11 -10.91 1.33
CA PHE A 149 12.56 -9.76 2.11
C PHE A 149 14.07 -9.60 2.04
N TYR A 150 14.50 -8.37 1.90
CA TYR A 150 15.89 -7.94 1.97
C TYR A 150 16.02 -6.85 3.02
N LYS A 151 17.18 -6.80 3.68
CA LYS A 151 17.53 -5.75 4.65
C LYS A 151 18.69 -4.94 4.11
N LEU A 152 18.55 -3.62 4.09
CA LEU A 152 19.67 -2.71 3.80
C LEU A 152 20.81 -2.90 4.80
N THR A 153 22.03 -2.95 4.29
CA THR A 153 23.26 -3.06 5.10
C THR A 153 23.86 -1.70 5.44
N VAL A 154 23.42 -0.64 4.75
CA VAL A 154 23.87 0.74 4.93
C VAL A 154 22.66 1.68 4.94
N PRO A 155 22.71 2.79 5.69
CA PRO A 155 21.64 3.78 5.64
C PRO A 155 21.61 4.47 4.27
N VAL A 156 20.40 4.77 3.76
CA VAL A 156 20.20 5.52 2.54
C VAL A 156 19.27 6.71 2.79
N SER A 157 19.36 7.74 1.95
CA SER A 157 18.46 8.90 2.00
C SER A 157 17.54 8.90 0.79
N LEU A 158 16.65 7.93 0.74
CA LEU A 158 15.64 7.79 -0.32
C LEU A 158 14.24 7.73 0.29
N ASN A 159 13.27 8.27 -0.41
CA ASN A 159 11.86 8.15 -0.01
C ASN A 159 11.37 6.74 -0.27
N HIS A 160 10.53 6.22 0.63
CA HIS A 160 9.90 4.92 0.45
C HIS A 160 9.00 4.90 -0.78
N PHE A 161 8.95 3.77 -1.46
CA PHE A 161 8.12 3.61 -2.65
C PHE A 161 7.67 2.17 -2.89
N THR A 162 6.63 2.04 -3.68
CA THR A 162 6.14 0.77 -4.23
C THR A 162 5.92 0.94 -5.71
N ILE A 163 6.37 -0.02 -6.52
CA ILE A 163 6.19 -0.03 -7.98
C ILE A 163 5.68 -1.39 -8.46
N ALA A 164 4.92 -1.35 -9.56
CA ALA A 164 4.55 -2.51 -10.38
C ALA A 164 4.37 -2.04 -11.82
N GLY A 165 5.25 -2.48 -12.73
CA GLY A 165 5.26 -2.04 -14.12
C GLY A 165 5.32 -0.52 -14.26
N THR A 166 4.25 0.11 -14.76
CA THR A 166 4.13 1.57 -14.88
C THR A 166 3.39 2.24 -13.71
N SER A 167 3.04 1.47 -12.68
CA SER A 167 2.33 1.97 -11.51
C SER A 167 3.29 2.22 -10.36
N PHE A 168 3.09 3.30 -9.62
CA PHE A 168 3.91 3.61 -8.46
C PHE A 168 3.13 4.32 -7.35
N ARG A 169 3.65 4.19 -6.13
CA ARG A 169 3.43 5.05 -4.98
C ARG A 169 4.79 5.47 -4.41
N ARG A 170 5.01 6.74 -4.18
CA ARG A 170 6.25 7.26 -3.57
C ARG A 170 5.91 8.26 -2.48
N GLU A 171 6.50 8.11 -1.30
CA GLU A 171 6.38 9.06 -0.21
C GLU A 171 7.07 10.39 -0.55
N ASN A 172 6.53 11.50 -0.05
CA ASN A 172 7.06 12.83 -0.31
C ASN A 172 8.31 13.13 0.51
N SER A 173 8.47 12.47 1.66
CA SER A 173 9.70 12.47 2.47
C SER A 173 9.74 11.22 3.35
N ALA A 174 10.92 10.85 3.86
CA ALA A 174 11.11 9.68 4.73
C ALA A 174 10.25 9.68 6.02
N ASN A 175 9.71 10.83 6.41
CA ASN A 175 8.85 10.99 7.59
C ASN A 175 7.45 11.50 7.21
N ALA A 176 7.13 11.61 5.93
CA ALA A 176 5.85 12.14 5.51
C ALA A 176 4.79 11.04 5.50
N ARG A 177 3.65 11.34 6.11
CA ARG A 177 2.43 10.53 5.94
C ARG A 177 1.78 10.74 4.58
N THR A 178 2.40 11.56 3.71
CA THR A 178 1.88 11.92 2.39
C THR A 178 2.70 11.25 1.31
N ALA A 179 2.03 10.86 0.25
CA ALA A 179 2.65 10.24 -0.91
C ALA A 179 1.98 10.71 -2.20
N ILE A 180 2.67 10.52 -3.32
CA ILE A 180 2.13 10.66 -4.66
C ILE A 180 2.09 9.30 -5.34
N CYS A 181 1.08 9.04 -6.15
CA CYS A 181 0.96 7.80 -6.91
C CYS A 181 0.35 8.04 -8.29
N SER A 182 0.58 7.08 -9.20
CA SER A 182 -0.07 6.97 -10.51
C SER A 182 -0.07 5.51 -10.95
N PHE A 183 -1.03 5.13 -11.78
CA PHE A 183 -1.13 3.78 -12.34
C PHE A 183 -0.57 3.64 -13.75
N ASN A 184 -0.09 4.76 -14.33
CA ASN A 184 0.59 4.77 -15.62
C ASN A 184 1.58 5.94 -15.73
N SER A 185 2.78 5.76 -15.18
CA SER A 185 3.87 6.75 -15.27
C SER A 185 5.20 6.03 -15.49
N LYS A 186 5.45 5.64 -16.75
CA LYS A 186 6.66 4.90 -17.11
C LYS A 186 7.95 5.62 -16.69
N GLU A 187 8.05 6.92 -16.95
CA GLU A 187 9.25 7.70 -16.61
C GLU A 187 9.58 7.63 -15.10
N THR A 188 8.56 7.81 -14.25
CA THR A 188 8.76 7.74 -12.80
C THR A 188 9.11 6.32 -12.36
N THR A 189 8.44 5.31 -12.90
CA THR A 189 8.70 3.92 -12.52
C THR A 189 10.05 3.42 -12.99
N ASP A 190 10.55 3.85 -14.17
CA ASP A 190 11.90 3.50 -14.62
C ASP A 190 12.97 4.02 -13.62
N ILE A 191 12.84 5.27 -13.15
CA ILE A 191 13.76 5.85 -12.14
C ILE A 191 13.67 5.11 -10.80
N LEU A 192 12.48 4.75 -10.37
CA LEU A 192 12.27 4.03 -9.12
C LEU A 192 12.76 2.57 -9.21
N ASP A 193 12.64 1.94 -10.37
CA ASP A 193 13.13 0.59 -10.63
C ASP A 193 14.66 0.54 -10.62
N ASP A 194 15.32 1.50 -11.26
CA ASP A 194 16.78 1.66 -11.19
C ASP A 194 17.23 1.85 -9.73
N SER A 195 16.49 2.68 -8.96
CA SER A 195 16.74 2.89 -7.54
C SER A 195 16.57 1.59 -6.75
N PHE A 196 15.53 0.81 -7.03
CA PHE A 196 15.28 -0.48 -6.38
C PHE A 196 16.42 -1.47 -6.63
N HIS A 197 16.88 -1.60 -7.87
CA HIS A 197 18.00 -2.47 -8.22
C HIS A 197 19.31 -2.03 -7.54
N TYR A 198 19.53 -0.73 -7.39
CA TYR A 198 20.66 -0.22 -6.62
C TYR A 198 20.55 -0.59 -5.13
N LEU A 199 19.40 -0.37 -4.51
CA LEU A 199 19.13 -0.75 -3.12
C LEU A 199 19.30 -2.26 -2.90
N GLN A 200 18.85 -3.08 -3.83
CA GLN A 200 18.97 -4.54 -3.74
C GLN A 200 20.43 -4.99 -3.67
N LYS A 201 21.35 -4.32 -4.39
CA LYS A 201 22.79 -4.58 -4.32
C LYS A 201 23.40 -4.20 -2.97
N LEU A 202 22.76 -3.28 -2.23
CA LEU A 202 23.17 -2.85 -0.89
C LEU A 202 22.47 -3.63 0.23
N SER A 203 21.74 -4.68 -0.10
CA SER A 203 20.90 -5.43 0.81
C SER A 203 21.33 -6.89 0.93
N VAL A 204 20.95 -7.51 2.03
CA VAL A 204 21.10 -8.96 2.25
C VAL A 204 19.73 -9.62 2.42
N PRO A 205 19.54 -10.86 1.96
CA PRO A 205 18.29 -11.58 2.19
C PRO A 205 17.98 -11.74 3.66
N VAL A 206 16.71 -11.59 4.03
CA VAL A 206 16.21 -11.85 5.38
C VAL A 206 15.58 -13.23 5.42
N ASN A 207 16.15 -14.13 6.22
CA ASN A 207 15.54 -15.42 6.50
C ASN A 207 14.46 -15.24 7.57
N VAL A 208 13.22 -15.43 7.18
CA VAL A 208 12.07 -15.44 8.11
C VAL A 208 11.88 -16.89 8.55
N ALA A 209 12.52 -17.25 9.69
CA ALA A 209 12.41 -18.58 10.28
C ALA A 209 11.08 -18.76 11.04
#